data_a231dd4e477c66676013aa177b22e1ce
#
_entry.id   a231dd4e477c66676013aa177b22e1ce
#
_cell.length_a   1.000
_cell.length_b   1.000
_cell.length_c   1.000
_cell.angle_alpha   90.00
_cell.angle_beta   90.00
_cell.angle_gamma   90.00
#
_symmetry.space_group_name_H-M   'P 1'
#
loop_
_entity.id
_entity.type
_entity.pdbx_description
1 polymer ?
#
loop_
_entity_poly.entity_id
_entity_poly.type
_entity_poly.pdbx_seq_one_letter_code
_entity_poly.pdbx_strand_id
1 'polypeptide(L)'
;MENPRLSFITPTVITGDKSLVSLIAHELAHSWSGNLVTNASWKDMWLNEGFTSYVENRIVEAVYGREQADMEDVVSQTGLRAELASLPPAQQVLALPPSPGRDPDEALTDVAYI
;
A
#
# COMPACT_ATOMS: atom_id res chain seq x y z
N MET A 1 5.86 3.28 -8.07
CA MET A 1 6.66 2.12 -8.56
C MET A 1 8.03 2.16 -7.92
N GLU A 2 8.30 1.18 -7.13
CA GLU A 2 9.38 1.05 -6.15
C GLU A 2 10.69 0.48 -6.75
N ASN A 3 11.12 0.98 -7.88
CA ASN A 3 12.38 0.48 -8.46
C ASN A 3 13.56 0.71 -7.50
N PRO A 4 14.50 -0.26 -7.38
CA PRO A 4 15.66 -0.10 -6.51
C PRO A 4 16.45 1.18 -6.82
N ARG A 5 16.67 1.99 -5.79
CA ARG A 5 17.39 3.28 -5.85
C ARG A 5 16.70 4.39 -6.66
N LEU A 6 15.55 4.14 -7.29
CA LEU A 6 14.84 5.15 -8.08
C LEU A 6 13.34 4.83 -8.14
N SER A 7 12.52 5.50 -7.33
CA SER A 7 11.07 5.39 -7.40
C SER A 7 10.53 6.22 -8.57
N PHE A 8 9.61 5.64 -9.34
CA PHE A 8 8.85 6.35 -10.37
C PHE A 8 7.50 6.77 -9.79
N ILE A 9 7.25 8.06 -9.77
CA ILE A 9 6.06 8.67 -9.17
C ILE A 9 5.42 9.60 -10.20
N THR A 10 4.08 9.58 -10.27
CA THR A 10 3.36 10.47 -11.18
C THR A 10 3.53 11.93 -10.76
N PRO A 11 3.61 12.88 -11.71
CA PRO A 11 3.76 14.30 -11.38
C PRO A 11 2.66 14.87 -10.50
N THR A 12 1.49 14.25 -10.47
CA THR A 12 0.35 14.65 -9.63
C THR A 12 0.61 14.56 -8.13
N VAL A 13 1.66 13.82 -7.72
CA VAL A 13 2.10 13.77 -6.32
C VAL A 13 2.78 15.06 -5.86
N ILE A 14 3.29 15.85 -6.80
CA ILE A 14 3.96 17.13 -6.51
C ILE A 14 2.89 18.22 -6.36
N THR A 15 2.27 18.29 -5.19
CA THR A 15 1.17 19.21 -4.88
C THR A 15 1.65 20.56 -4.33
N GLY A 16 2.91 20.65 -3.91
CA GLY A 16 3.51 21.85 -3.31
C GLY A 16 3.23 22.05 -1.82
N ASP A 17 2.31 21.28 -1.24
CA ASP A 17 1.88 21.37 0.16
C ASP A 17 2.24 20.15 1.02
N LYS A 18 2.93 19.17 0.46
CA LYS A 18 3.30 17.89 1.09
C LYS A 18 2.12 16.99 1.51
N SER A 19 0.92 17.23 0.98
CA SER A 19 -0.29 16.45 1.32
C SER A 19 -0.17 14.96 0.95
N LEU A 20 0.70 14.61 -0.01
CA LEU A 20 0.91 13.24 -0.49
C LEU A 20 2.28 12.67 -0.08
N VAL A 21 2.88 13.19 0.98
CA VAL A 21 4.20 12.72 1.43
C VAL A 21 4.17 11.28 1.95
N SER A 22 3.04 10.79 2.44
CA SER A 22 2.86 9.40 2.85
C SER A 22 3.15 8.42 1.70
N LEU A 23 2.75 8.76 0.47
CA LEU A 23 3.09 7.97 -0.71
C LEU A 23 4.62 7.88 -0.93
N ILE A 24 5.34 8.97 -0.70
CA ILE A 24 6.81 8.95 -0.77
C ILE A 24 7.40 8.01 0.29
N ALA A 25 6.86 8.03 1.51
CA ALA A 25 7.27 7.12 2.57
C ALA A 25 6.99 5.67 2.20
N HIS A 26 5.84 5.38 1.57
CA HIS A 26 5.47 4.07 1.06
C HIS A 26 6.51 3.55 0.06
N GLU A 27 6.77 4.29 -1.00
CA GLU A 27 7.74 3.90 -2.04
C GLU A 27 9.16 3.71 -1.48
N LEU A 28 9.57 4.52 -0.51
CA LEU A 28 10.86 4.35 0.16
C LEU A 28 10.90 3.10 1.04
N ALA A 29 9.81 2.75 1.70
CA ALA A 29 9.70 1.55 2.55
C ALA A 29 9.85 0.27 1.73
N HIS A 30 9.47 0.29 0.47
CA HIS A 30 9.70 -0.81 -0.47
C HIS A 30 11.17 -1.17 -0.66
N SER A 31 12.11 -0.33 -0.24
CA SER A 31 13.53 -0.70 -0.22
C SER A 31 13.79 -1.98 0.58
N TRP A 32 12.96 -2.26 1.57
CA TRP A 32 12.99 -3.49 2.36
C TRP A 32 11.92 -4.48 1.92
N SER A 33 10.67 -4.08 2.00
CA SER A 33 9.51 -4.92 1.66
C SER A 33 9.18 -4.77 0.18
N GLY A 34 9.56 -5.73 -0.61
CA GLY A 34 9.43 -5.73 -2.07
C GLY A 34 10.79 -5.85 -2.78
N ASN A 35 11.76 -5.01 -2.45
CA ASN A 35 13.07 -5.01 -3.12
C ASN A 35 14.09 -5.92 -2.44
N LEU A 36 14.30 -5.78 -1.13
CA LEU A 36 15.25 -6.62 -0.40
C LEU A 36 14.63 -7.98 -0.04
N VAL A 37 13.40 -7.96 0.45
CA VAL A 37 12.61 -9.15 0.78
C VAL A 37 11.41 -9.16 -0.15
N THR A 38 11.37 -10.10 -1.10
CA THR A 38 10.32 -10.23 -2.09
C THR A 38 9.33 -11.33 -1.73
N ASN A 39 8.08 -11.20 -2.17
CA ASN A 39 7.08 -12.23 -2.05
C ASN A 39 7.45 -13.47 -2.90
N ALA A 40 7.05 -14.65 -2.45
CA ALA A 40 7.33 -15.90 -3.14
C ALA A 40 6.50 -16.09 -4.43
N SER A 41 5.32 -15.51 -4.48
CA SER A 41 4.41 -15.58 -5.61
C SER A 41 3.50 -14.36 -5.67
N TRP A 42 2.83 -14.15 -6.81
CA TRP A 42 1.89 -13.05 -6.99
C TRP A 42 0.72 -13.05 -6.00
N LYS A 43 0.27 -14.21 -5.54
CA LYS A 43 -0.79 -14.30 -4.52
C LYS A 43 -0.36 -13.77 -3.16
N ASP A 44 0.95 -13.63 -2.93
CA ASP A 44 1.54 -13.18 -1.68
C ASP A 44 1.90 -11.67 -1.73
N MET A 45 1.56 -10.98 -2.82
CA MET A 45 1.87 -9.55 -3.03
C MET A 45 1.29 -8.66 -1.93
N TRP A 46 0.17 -9.05 -1.33
CA TRP A 46 -0.42 -8.37 -0.18
C TRP A 46 0.55 -8.26 1.02
N LEU A 47 1.50 -9.19 1.15
CA LEU A 47 2.53 -9.11 2.20
C LEU A 47 3.49 -7.94 1.97
N ASN A 48 3.91 -7.72 0.72
CA ASN A 48 4.75 -6.57 0.40
C ASN A 48 3.99 -5.28 0.67
N GLU A 49 2.81 -5.14 0.13
CA GLU A 49 2.03 -3.90 0.20
C GLU A 49 1.56 -3.61 1.63
N GLY A 50 0.99 -4.60 2.31
CA GLY A 50 0.47 -4.41 3.67
C GLY A 50 1.58 -4.12 4.68
N PHE A 51 2.73 -4.80 4.58
CA PHE A 51 3.87 -4.49 5.44
C PHE A 51 4.45 -3.11 5.13
N THR A 52 4.51 -2.75 3.86
CA THR A 52 4.98 -1.43 3.41
C THR A 52 4.05 -0.33 3.91
N SER A 53 2.73 -0.50 3.84
CA SER A 53 1.75 0.45 4.39
C SER A 53 1.90 0.60 5.92
N TYR A 54 2.15 -0.48 6.63
CA TYR A 54 2.46 -0.39 8.06
C TYR A 54 3.71 0.45 8.31
N VAL A 55 4.78 0.24 7.56
CA VAL A 55 6.03 1.01 7.70
C VAL A 55 5.82 2.48 7.31
N GLU A 56 5.06 2.75 6.26
CA GLU A 56 4.63 4.10 5.87
C GLU A 56 4.00 4.83 7.07
N ASN A 57 3.01 4.21 7.72
CA ASN A 57 2.36 4.80 8.90
C ASN A 57 3.36 5.07 10.03
N ARG A 58 4.31 4.16 10.28
CA ARG A 58 5.37 4.36 11.27
C ARG A 58 6.32 5.51 10.90
N ILE A 59 6.60 5.72 9.62
CA ILE A 59 7.40 6.86 9.14
C ILE A 59 6.62 8.17 9.35
N VAL A 60 5.34 8.21 9.00
CA VAL A 60 4.48 9.37 9.21
C VAL A 60 4.43 9.73 10.70
N GLU A 61 4.26 8.75 11.58
CA GLU A 61 4.29 8.97 13.03
C GLU A 61 5.62 9.57 13.49
N ALA A 62 6.74 9.04 13.01
CA ALA A 62 8.07 9.52 13.40
C ALA A 62 8.37 10.94 12.92
N VAL A 63 7.85 11.32 11.74
CA VAL A 63 8.14 12.63 11.11
C VAL A 63 7.14 13.70 11.51
N TYR A 64 5.86 13.36 11.56
CA TYR A 64 4.76 14.32 11.77
C TYR A 64 4.06 14.15 13.12
N GLY A 65 4.36 13.11 13.87
CA GLY A 65 3.77 12.82 15.17
C GLY A 65 2.57 11.88 15.11
N ARG A 66 2.23 11.37 16.29
CA ARG A 66 1.20 10.34 16.45
C ARG A 66 -0.19 10.81 16.01
N GLU A 67 -0.55 12.05 16.30
CA GLU A 67 -1.87 12.59 15.95
C GLU A 67 -2.11 12.56 14.44
N GLN A 68 -1.08 12.88 13.64
CA GLN A 68 -1.15 12.81 12.19
C GLN A 68 -1.32 11.37 11.72
N ALA A 69 -0.53 10.44 12.25
CA ALA A 69 -0.62 9.02 11.91
C ALA A 69 -1.99 8.42 12.30
N ASP A 70 -2.49 8.73 13.49
CA ASP A 70 -3.80 8.27 13.96
C ASP A 70 -4.94 8.82 13.08
N MET A 71 -4.81 10.06 12.60
CA MET A 71 -5.79 10.65 11.68
C MET A 71 -5.80 9.94 10.32
N GLU A 72 -4.64 9.66 9.77
CA GLU A 72 -4.52 8.92 8.50
C GLU A 72 -5.05 7.49 8.64
N ASP A 73 -4.78 6.83 9.77
CA ASP A 73 -5.31 5.50 10.08
C ASP A 73 -6.85 5.48 10.12
N VAL A 74 -7.48 6.47 10.72
CA VAL A 74 -8.96 6.60 10.75
C VAL A 74 -9.52 6.76 9.33
N VAL A 75 -8.85 7.53 8.48
CA VAL A 75 -9.24 7.68 7.06
C VAL A 75 -9.12 6.35 6.34
N SER A 76 -7.99 5.65 6.51
CA SER A 76 -7.73 4.34 5.92
C SER A 76 -8.77 3.31 6.35
N GLN A 77 -9.10 3.23 7.64
CA GLN A 77 -10.16 2.34 8.15
C GLN A 77 -11.54 2.64 7.55
N THR A 78 -11.83 3.90 7.25
CA THR A 78 -13.07 4.27 6.57
C THR A 78 -13.06 3.77 5.12
N GLY A 79 -11.94 3.91 4.43
CA GLY A 79 -11.72 3.36 3.10
C GLY A 79 -11.88 1.83 3.09
N LEU A 80 -11.25 1.13 4.05
CA LEU A 80 -11.36 -0.32 4.19
C LEU A 80 -12.82 -0.79 4.32
N ARG A 81 -13.62 -0.11 5.14
CA ARG A 81 -15.04 -0.47 5.31
C ARG A 81 -15.83 -0.29 4.01
N ALA A 82 -15.55 0.78 3.27
CA ALA A 82 -16.18 1.04 1.98
C ALA A 82 -15.78 -0.02 0.94
N GLU A 83 -14.49 -0.35 0.87
CA GLU A 83 -13.95 -1.38 -0.02
C GLU A 83 -14.57 -2.74 0.28
N LEU A 84 -14.55 -3.18 1.52
CA LEU A 84 -15.16 -4.45 1.94
C LEU A 84 -16.67 -4.51 1.64
N ALA A 85 -17.37 -3.39 1.75
CA ALA A 85 -18.80 -3.34 1.40
C ALA A 85 -19.05 -3.47 -0.11
N SER A 86 -18.08 -3.08 -0.94
CA SER A 86 -18.18 -3.15 -2.41
C SER A 86 -17.75 -4.51 -2.98
N LEU A 87 -16.85 -5.21 -2.30
CA LEU A 87 -16.27 -6.45 -2.77
C LEU A 87 -17.18 -7.65 -2.52
N PRO A 88 -17.32 -8.56 -3.50
CA PRO A 88 -17.95 -9.86 -3.27
C PRO A 88 -17.21 -10.65 -2.17
N PRO A 89 -17.92 -11.44 -1.34
CA PRO A 89 -17.28 -12.20 -0.25
C PRO A 89 -16.07 -13.06 -0.69
N ALA A 90 -16.12 -13.60 -1.90
CA ALA A 90 -15.03 -14.41 -2.45
C ALA A 90 -13.74 -13.61 -2.74
N GLN A 91 -13.84 -12.29 -2.86
CA GLN A 91 -12.70 -11.39 -3.10
C GLN A 91 -12.23 -10.69 -1.82
N GLN A 92 -12.89 -10.91 -0.70
CA GLN A 92 -12.50 -10.37 0.61
C GLN A 92 -11.42 -11.23 1.27
N VAL A 93 -10.43 -11.65 0.48
CA VAL A 93 -9.29 -12.46 0.95
C VAL A 93 -8.00 -11.83 0.45
N LEU A 94 -6.98 -11.77 1.31
CA LEU A 94 -5.70 -11.15 0.98
C LEU A 94 -4.91 -11.95 -0.05
N ALA A 95 -4.81 -13.27 0.14
CA ALA A 95 -4.04 -14.16 -0.74
C ALA A 95 -4.92 -14.70 -1.89
N LEU A 96 -5.47 -13.80 -2.71
CA LEU A 96 -6.27 -14.18 -3.86
C LEU A 96 -5.36 -14.54 -5.05
N PRO A 97 -5.39 -15.79 -5.54
CA PRO A 97 -4.57 -16.17 -6.69
C PRO A 97 -5.03 -15.45 -7.96
N PRO A 98 -4.08 -14.98 -8.80
CA PRO A 98 -4.40 -14.38 -10.08
C PRO A 98 -5.19 -15.33 -10.98
N SER A 99 -6.10 -14.81 -11.77
CA SER A 99 -6.82 -15.59 -12.77
C SER A 99 -5.88 -15.96 -13.94
N PRO A 100 -5.94 -17.19 -14.47
CA PRO A 100 -5.12 -17.57 -15.63
C PRO A 100 -5.31 -16.62 -16.81
N GLY A 101 -4.19 -16.16 -17.39
CA GLY A 101 -4.19 -15.29 -18.57
C GLY A 101 -4.54 -13.83 -18.30
N ARG A 102 -4.67 -13.41 -17.04
CA ARG A 102 -4.88 -12.02 -16.63
C ARG A 102 -3.64 -11.46 -15.95
N ASP A 103 -3.58 -10.12 -15.89
CA ASP A 103 -2.55 -9.43 -15.15
C ASP A 103 -2.67 -9.80 -13.66
N PRO A 104 -1.57 -10.22 -13.00
CA PRO A 104 -1.58 -10.50 -11.56
C PRO A 104 -2.08 -9.35 -10.69
N ASP A 105 -1.83 -8.10 -11.07
CA ASP A 105 -2.27 -6.92 -10.33
C ASP A 105 -3.79 -6.80 -10.26
N GLU A 106 -4.52 -7.37 -11.21
CA GLU A 106 -5.99 -7.40 -11.17
C GLU A 106 -6.57 -8.19 -9.99
N ALA A 107 -5.77 -9.04 -9.35
CA ALA A 107 -6.18 -9.81 -8.18
C ALA A 107 -5.93 -9.05 -6.86
N LEU A 108 -5.08 -8.03 -6.88
CA LEU A 108 -4.79 -7.20 -5.72
C LEU A 108 -5.90 -6.17 -5.53
N THR A 109 -6.45 -6.12 -4.32
CA THR A 109 -7.45 -5.12 -3.94
C THR A 109 -6.84 -4.10 -2.97
N ASP A 110 -7.49 -2.95 -2.80
CA ASP A 110 -7.05 -1.91 -1.88
C ASP A 110 -6.98 -2.39 -0.42
N VAL A 111 -7.66 -3.50 -0.10
CA VAL A 111 -7.61 -4.14 1.22
C VAL A 111 -6.18 -4.49 1.66
N ALA A 112 -5.29 -4.77 0.71
CA ALA A 112 -3.90 -5.09 1.02
C ALA A 112 -3.10 -3.89 1.55
N TYR A 113 -3.53 -2.67 1.24
CA TYR A 113 -2.86 -1.42 1.61
C TYR A 113 -3.39 -0.80 2.91
N ILE A 114 -4.43 -1.35 3.48
CA ILE A 114 -5.11 -0.83 4.66
C ILE A 114 -4.96 -1.82 5.81
#